data_5eee1b53c3899ffb9f7366cd36631ce1
#
_entry.id   5eee1b53c3899ffb9f7366cd36631ce1
#
_cell.length_a   1.000
_cell.length_b   1.000
_cell.length_c   1.000
_cell.angle_alpha   90.00
_cell.angle_beta   90.00
_cell.angle_gamma   90.00
#
_symmetry.space_group_name_H-M   'P 1'
#
loop_
_entity.id
_entity.type
_entity.pdbx_description
1 polymer ?
#
loop_
_entity_poly.entity_id
_entity_poly.type
_entity_poly.pdbx_seq_one_letter_code
_entity_poly.pdbx_strand_id
1 'polypeptide(L)'
;RYIRIHPFEDGNGRIARLMVNYILSRHGYPMIVVRSRLKQDYLEALHRADLIVGSTPADGAHASLKDIRPFHKYMVNLICHEIENDVLFVTEKSQDVWWYDGERIAFRTPSYGKILQELRREPKATLAYLQEEIGINRSALQKLLQTLLDKHYVERDADGSWRVFITPSM
;
A
#
# COMPACT_ATOMS: atom_id res chain seq x y z
N ARG A 1 24.14 3.55 3.56
CA ARG A 1 25.35 2.72 3.86
C ARG A 1 25.00 1.24 4.04
N TYR A 2 24.14 0.87 4.96
CA TYR A 2 23.85 -0.52 5.30
C TYR A 2 23.60 -1.41 4.07
N ILE A 3 22.74 -0.99 3.12
CA ILE A 3 22.42 -1.80 1.94
C ILE A 3 23.64 -2.03 1.03
N ARG A 4 24.62 -1.14 1.05
CA ARG A 4 25.85 -1.29 0.28
C ARG A 4 26.89 -2.19 0.97
N ILE A 5 26.94 -2.18 2.30
CA ILE A 5 27.78 -3.10 3.08
C ILE A 5 27.32 -4.54 2.87
N HIS A 6 26.00 -4.74 2.73
CA HIS A 6 25.34 -6.01 2.42
C HIS A 6 25.80 -7.17 3.32
N PRO A 7 25.66 -7.03 4.68
CA PRO A 7 26.34 -7.91 5.63
C PRO A 7 25.78 -9.35 5.68
N PHE A 8 24.61 -9.61 5.10
CA PHE A 8 23.98 -10.93 5.12
C PHE A 8 23.80 -11.48 3.70
N GLU A 9 23.74 -12.80 3.56
CA GLU A 9 23.47 -13.47 2.28
C GLU A 9 22.08 -13.14 1.73
N ASP A 10 21.06 -13.01 2.62
CA ASP A 10 19.69 -12.61 2.27
C ASP A 10 19.10 -11.70 3.36
N GLY A 11 18.00 -11.03 3.01
CA GLY A 11 17.23 -10.20 3.94
C GLY A 11 17.74 -8.77 4.13
N ASN A 12 18.84 -8.37 3.51
CA ASN A 12 19.42 -7.02 3.68
C ASN A 12 18.43 -5.91 3.38
N GLY A 13 17.62 -6.05 2.32
CA GLY A 13 16.59 -5.07 1.99
C GLY A 13 15.47 -4.99 3.03
N ARG A 14 15.07 -6.11 3.62
CA ARG A 14 14.07 -6.15 4.70
C ARG A 14 14.58 -5.46 5.95
N ILE A 15 15.80 -5.78 6.36
CA ILE A 15 16.45 -5.18 7.52
C ILE A 15 16.66 -3.68 7.30
N ALA A 16 17.10 -3.24 6.10
CA ALA A 16 17.26 -1.82 5.79
C ALA A 16 15.96 -1.03 5.99
N ARG A 17 14.82 -1.55 5.52
CA ARG A 17 13.50 -0.91 5.73
C ARG A 17 13.07 -0.93 7.19
N LEU A 18 13.35 -2.01 7.91
CA LEU A 18 13.08 -2.09 9.35
C LEU A 18 13.91 -1.05 10.13
N MET A 19 15.18 -0.86 9.78
CA MET A 19 16.03 0.17 10.39
C MET A 19 15.52 1.59 10.14
N VAL A 20 14.98 1.86 8.93
CA VAL A 20 14.33 3.15 8.65
C VAL A 20 13.16 3.36 9.60
N ASN A 21 12.27 2.38 9.73
CA ASN A 21 11.12 2.46 10.63
C ASN A 21 11.51 2.57 12.11
N TYR A 22 12.56 1.89 12.52
CA TYR A 22 13.10 2.04 13.87
C TYR A 22 13.58 3.49 14.13
N ILE A 23 14.29 4.10 13.18
CA ILE A 23 14.76 5.49 13.29
C ILE A 23 13.55 6.44 13.33
N LEU A 24 12.59 6.29 12.42
CA LEU A 24 11.39 7.13 12.39
C LEU A 24 10.63 7.07 13.72
N SER A 25 10.38 5.87 14.23
CA SER A 25 9.69 5.65 15.51
C SER A 25 10.43 6.30 16.68
N ARG A 26 11.75 6.23 16.72
CA ARG A 26 12.56 6.88 17.75
C ARG A 26 12.47 8.41 17.75
N HIS A 27 12.09 8.99 16.63
CA HIS A 27 11.92 10.43 16.47
C HIS A 27 10.44 10.88 16.47
N GLY A 28 9.52 9.99 16.86
CA GLY A 28 8.09 10.31 16.96
C GLY A 28 7.34 10.32 15.64
N TYR A 29 7.93 9.80 14.58
CA TYR A 29 7.24 9.62 13.29
C TYR A 29 6.55 8.26 13.18
N PRO A 30 5.45 8.15 12.45
CA PRO A 30 4.83 6.86 12.18
C PRO A 30 5.74 5.96 11.33
N MET A 31 5.49 4.67 11.39
CA MET A 31 6.14 3.72 10.51
C MET A 31 5.60 3.87 9.09
N ILE A 32 6.47 3.68 8.11
CA ILE A 32 6.13 3.73 6.69
C ILE A 32 6.19 2.34 6.06
N VAL A 33 5.43 2.15 4.99
CA VAL A 33 5.44 0.92 4.19
C VAL A 33 5.85 1.24 2.77
N VAL A 34 6.91 0.58 2.29
CA VAL A 34 7.21 0.57 0.85
C VAL A 34 6.29 -0.47 0.21
N ARG A 35 5.16 -0.01 -0.32
CA ARG A 35 4.12 -0.85 -0.89
C ARG A 35 4.59 -1.51 -2.17
N SER A 36 4.03 -2.67 -2.49
CA SER A 36 4.47 -3.47 -3.65
C SER A 36 4.40 -2.71 -4.96
N ARG A 37 3.37 -1.90 -5.17
CA ARG A 37 3.21 -1.04 -6.35
C ARG A 37 4.31 0.02 -6.48
N LEU A 38 4.94 0.43 -5.36
CA LEU A 38 6.03 1.41 -5.32
C LEU A 38 7.42 0.75 -5.27
N LYS A 39 7.48 -0.59 -5.28
CA LYS A 39 8.73 -1.34 -5.16
C LYS A 39 9.70 -1.00 -6.29
N GLN A 40 9.19 -0.90 -7.50
CA GLN A 40 10.02 -0.60 -8.68
C GLN A 40 10.65 0.80 -8.58
N ASP A 41 9.85 1.81 -8.22
CA ASP A 41 10.33 3.19 -8.05
C ASP A 41 11.36 3.30 -6.92
N TYR A 42 11.12 2.55 -5.82
CA TYR A 42 12.08 2.45 -4.71
C TYR A 42 13.43 1.87 -5.16
N LEU A 43 13.39 0.76 -5.90
CA LEU A 43 14.61 0.10 -6.40
C LEU A 43 15.33 0.97 -7.44
N GLU A 44 14.60 1.66 -8.30
CA GLU A 44 15.18 2.57 -9.28
C GLU A 44 15.85 3.78 -8.61
N ALA A 45 15.20 4.39 -7.60
CA ALA A 45 15.79 5.49 -6.85
C ALA A 45 17.08 5.06 -6.12
N LEU A 46 17.11 3.84 -5.57
CA LEU A 46 18.27 3.26 -4.94
C LEU A 46 19.38 3.00 -5.97
N HIS A 47 19.05 2.40 -7.11
CA HIS A 47 20.00 2.13 -8.19
C HIS A 47 20.63 3.40 -8.76
N ARG A 48 19.83 4.45 -8.97
CA ARG A 48 20.36 5.77 -9.39
C ARG A 48 21.37 6.33 -8.40
N ALA A 49 21.11 6.21 -7.10
CA ALA A 49 22.07 6.64 -6.09
C ALA A 49 23.35 5.78 -6.12
N ASP A 50 23.22 4.48 -6.30
CA ASP A 50 24.37 3.57 -6.42
C ASP A 50 25.25 3.89 -7.64
N LEU A 51 24.66 4.21 -8.79
CA LEU A 51 25.40 4.63 -9.98
C LEU A 51 26.23 5.90 -9.74
N ILE A 52 25.64 6.88 -9.00
CA ILE A 52 26.34 8.14 -8.69
C ILE A 52 27.49 7.89 -7.72
N VAL A 53 27.28 7.06 -6.70
CA VAL A 53 28.31 6.73 -5.70
C VAL A 53 29.43 5.88 -6.30
N GLY A 54 29.14 5.09 -7.34
CA GLY A 54 30.12 4.23 -8.01
C GLY A 54 30.41 2.93 -7.26
N SER A 55 31.52 2.26 -7.58
CA SER A 55 31.91 0.99 -6.99
C SER A 55 32.09 1.12 -5.48
N THR A 56 31.71 0.07 -4.73
CA THR A 56 31.84 0.05 -3.29
C THR A 56 33.33 0.00 -2.90
N PRO A 57 33.87 1.01 -2.19
CA PRO A 57 35.24 0.94 -1.69
C PRO A 57 35.37 -0.16 -0.62
N ALA A 58 36.57 -0.67 -0.44
CA ALA A 58 36.88 -1.74 0.51
C ALA A 58 36.49 -1.42 1.98
N ASP A 59 36.40 -0.13 2.33
CA ASP A 59 36.01 0.37 3.65
C ASP A 59 34.47 0.56 3.82
N GLY A 60 33.70 0.11 2.85
CA GLY A 60 32.25 -0.05 3.00
C GLY A 60 31.41 1.21 2.94
N ALA A 61 31.53 2.06 1.98
CA ALA A 61 30.44 2.97 1.70
C ALA A 61 30.52 4.39 2.26
N HIS A 62 31.55 5.11 1.86
CA HIS A 62 31.46 6.56 1.91
C HIS A 62 30.57 7.07 0.78
N ALA A 63 29.46 7.71 1.13
CA ALA A 63 28.62 8.45 0.21
C ALA A 63 28.25 9.78 0.88
N SER A 64 28.39 10.86 0.14
CA SER A 64 27.89 12.16 0.61
C SER A 64 26.38 12.26 0.44
N LEU A 65 25.73 13.17 1.14
CA LEU A 65 24.29 13.42 0.95
C LEU A 65 23.96 13.81 -0.51
N LYS A 66 24.90 14.49 -1.18
CA LYS A 66 24.78 14.88 -2.58
C LYS A 66 24.68 13.66 -3.49
N ASP A 67 25.50 12.63 -3.24
CA ASP A 67 25.58 11.43 -4.06
C ASP A 67 24.31 10.55 -3.94
N ILE A 68 23.74 10.49 -2.73
CA ILE A 68 22.51 9.72 -2.46
C ILE A 68 21.23 10.55 -2.65
N ARG A 69 21.33 11.77 -3.17
CA ARG A 69 20.20 12.71 -3.30
C ARG A 69 18.96 12.11 -3.99
N PRO A 70 19.08 11.33 -5.08
CA PRO A 70 17.90 10.72 -5.71
C PRO A 70 17.11 9.83 -4.75
N PHE A 71 17.79 8.94 -4.04
CA PHE A 71 17.19 8.06 -3.05
C PHE A 71 16.68 8.85 -1.83
N HIS A 72 17.43 9.80 -1.33
CA HIS A 72 17.00 10.66 -0.23
C HIS A 72 15.71 11.42 -0.57
N LYS A 73 15.64 12.03 -1.76
CA LYS A 73 14.42 12.72 -2.23
C LYS A 73 13.22 11.77 -2.32
N TYR A 74 13.42 10.58 -2.87
CA TYR A 74 12.38 9.56 -2.94
C TYR A 74 11.86 9.20 -1.54
N MET A 75 12.75 8.92 -0.59
CA MET A 75 12.38 8.55 0.77
C MET A 75 11.65 9.67 1.52
N VAL A 76 12.08 10.92 1.38
CA VAL A 76 11.39 12.07 1.98
C VAL A 76 9.96 12.18 1.43
N ASN A 77 9.79 12.09 0.12
CA ASN A 77 8.47 12.15 -0.51
C ASN A 77 7.57 10.99 -0.04
N LEU A 78 8.11 9.77 0.05
CA LEU A 78 7.38 8.62 0.55
C LEU A 78 6.92 8.82 2.01
N ILE A 79 7.82 9.29 2.87
CA ILE A 79 7.52 9.55 4.29
C ILE A 79 6.42 10.61 4.41
N CYS A 80 6.53 11.72 3.68
CA CYS A 80 5.52 12.78 3.70
C CYS A 80 4.15 12.24 3.24
N HIS A 81 4.14 11.50 2.14
CA HIS A 81 2.90 10.92 1.60
C HIS A 81 2.23 9.93 2.57
N GLU A 82 2.99 9.03 3.20
CA GLU A 82 2.44 8.10 4.19
C GLU A 82 1.89 8.84 5.41
N ILE A 83 2.58 9.87 5.91
CA ILE A 83 2.10 10.70 7.03
C ILE A 83 0.80 11.44 6.67
N GLU A 84 0.74 12.04 5.48
CA GLU A 84 -0.46 12.71 4.98
C GLU A 84 -1.64 11.75 4.89
N ASN A 85 -1.42 10.54 4.37
CA ASN A 85 -2.43 9.50 4.29
C ASN A 85 -2.89 9.02 5.69
N ASP A 86 -1.97 8.86 6.64
CA ASP A 86 -2.31 8.49 8.02
C ASP A 86 -3.19 9.56 8.68
N VAL A 87 -2.86 10.85 8.50
CA VAL A 87 -3.69 11.96 8.99
C VAL A 87 -5.07 11.93 8.36
N LEU A 88 -5.15 11.77 7.04
CA LEU A 88 -6.42 11.65 6.34
C LEU A 88 -7.24 10.45 6.83
N PHE A 89 -6.59 9.30 7.03
CA PHE A 89 -7.25 8.09 7.51
C PHE A 89 -7.89 8.30 8.90
N VAL A 90 -7.16 8.88 9.86
CA VAL A 90 -7.68 9.08 11.23
C VAL A 90 -8.70 10.21 11.32
N THR A 91 -8.70 11.15 10.38
CA THR A 91 -9.65 12.27 10.33
C THR A 91 -10.86 12.01 9.43
N GLU A 92 -10.83 10.94 8.62
CA GLU A 92 -11.90 10.61 7.68
C GLU A 92 -13.19 10.25 8.41
N LYS A 93 -14.27 10.96 8.10
CA LYS A 93 -15.61 10.74 8.63
C LYS A 93 -16.63 10.32 7.57
N SER A 94 -16.22 10.29 6.31
CA SER A 94 -17.11 9.99 5.21
C SER A 94 -17.36 8.49 5.08
N GLN A 95 -18.63 8.08 4.87
CA GLN A 95 -19.02 6.69 4.65
C GLN A 95 -18.82 6.23 3.20
N ASP A 96 -18.49 7.13 2.30
CA ASP A 96 -18.24 6.87 0.87
C ASP A 96 -16.75 6.70 0.56
N VAL A 97 -15.93 6.53 1.59
CA VAL A 97 -14.50 6.34 1.45
C VAL A 97 -14.09 4.94 1.91
N TRP A 98 -13.24 4.34 1.14
CA TRP A 98 -12.58 3.09 1.47
C TRP A 98 -11.07 3.28 1.42
N TRP A 99 -10.37 2.71 2.37
CA TRP A 99 -8.92 2.69 2.39
C TRP A 99 -8.40 1.33 1.99
N TYR A 100 -7.62 1.29 0.92
CA TYR A 100 -7.06 0.07 0.39
C TYR A 100 -5.60 0.26 -0.01
N ASP A 101 -4.72 -0.59 0.48
CA ASP A 101 -3.27 -0.53 0.27
C ASP A 101 -2.68 0.89 0.52
N GLY A 102 -3.19 1.59 1.56
CA GLY A 102 -2.80 2.94 1.94
C GLY A 102 -3.23 4.04 0.98
N GLU A 103 -4.15 3.73 0.07
CA GLU A 103 -4.77 4.71 -0.82
C GLU A 103 -6.20 5.01 -0.39
N ARG A 104 -6.56 6.29 -0.45
CA ARG A 104 -7.91 6.76 -0.22
C ARG A 104 -8.73 6.63 -1.48
N ILE A 105 -9.76 5.81 -1.45
CA ILE A 105 -10.70 5.62 -2.56
C ILE A 105 -12.03 6.26 -2.18
N ALA A 106 -12.40 7.32 -2.87
CA ALA A 106 -13.72 7.94 -2.72
C ALA A 106 -14.71 7.35 -3.72
N PHE A 107 -15.88 6.96 -3.23
CA PHE A 107 -16.98 6.46 -4.05
C PHE A 107 -18.06 7.52 -4.22
N ARG A 108 -18.88 7.37 -5.28
CA ARG A 108 -20.00 8.29 -5.54
C ARG A 108 -21.14 8.12 -4.53
N THR A 109 -21.24 6.93 -3.93
CA THR A 109 -22.30 6.60 -2.95
C THR A 109 -21.74 5.75 -1.81
N PRO A 110 -22.27 5.86 -0.60
CA PRO A 110 -21.88 5.05 0.55
C PRO A 110 -22.09 3.54 0.36
N SER A 111 -22.95 3.14 -0.60
CA SER A 111 -23.25 1.75 -0.87
C SER A 111 -22.04 0.93 -1.27
N TYR A 112 -21.06 1.51 -1.97
CA TYR A 112 -19.81 0.83 -2.30
C TYR A 112 -19.01 0.48 -1.06
N GLY A 113 -18.86 1.44 -0.12
CA GLY A 113 -18.17 1.21 1.14
C GLY A 113 -18.85 0.12 1.97
N LYS A 114 -20.18 0.13 2.05
CA LYS A 114 -20.96 -0.91 2.75
C LYS A 114 -20.74 -2.30 2.14
N ILE A 115 -20.78 -2.42 0.81
CA ILE A 115 -20.51 -3.69 0.12
C ILE A 115 -19.12 -4.22 0.48
N LEU A 116 -18.09 -3.38 0.41
CA LEU A 116 -16.73 -3.79 0.72
C LEU A 116 -16.54 -4.15 2.19
N GLN A 117 -17.23 -3.46 3.11
CA GLN A 117 -17.23 -3.81 4.53
C GLN A 117 -17.85 -5.18 4.78
N GLU A 118 -19.02 -5.46 4.19
CA GLU A 118 -19.68 -6.77 4.35
C GLU A 118 -18.89 -7.90 3.72
N LEU A 119 -18.30 -7.70 2.54
CA LEU A 119 -17.40 -8.67 1.92
C LEU A 119 -16.13 -8.93 2.73
N ARG A 120 -15.71 -7.97 3.55
CA ARG A 120 -14.58 -8.14 4.47
C ARG A 120 -14.96 -8.93 5.72
N ARG A 121 -16.22 -8.76 6.19
CA ARG A 121 -16.76 -9.51 7.34
C ARG A 121 -17.05 -10.96 6.98
N GLU A 122 -17.67 -11.17 5.80
CA GLU A 122 -18.06 -12.49 5.28
C GLU A 122 -17.34 -12.71 3.94
N PRO A 123 -16.11 -13.26 3.96
CA PRO A 123 -15.43 -13.72 2.76
C PRO A 123 -16.27 -14.83 2.10
N LYS A 124 -16.54 -14.72 0.82
CA LYS A 124 -17.45 -15.59 0.06
C LYS A 124 -18.94 -15.29 0.29
N ALA A 125 -19.28 -14.03 0.54
CA ALA A 125 -20.67 -13.62 0.63
C ALA A 125 -21.43 -13.89 -0.66
N THR A 126 -22.65 -14.41 -0.52
CA THR A 126 -23.56 -14.59 -1.66
C THR A 126 -24.30 -13.29 -1.98
N LEU A 127 -24.84 -13.21 -3.21
CA LEU A 127 -25.66 -12.05 -3.59
C LEU A 127 -26.89 -11.88 -2.68
N ALA A 128 -27.50 -13.00 -2.23
CA ALA A 128 -28.63 -12.99 -1.31
C ALA A 128 -28.27 -12.41 0.05
N TYR A 129 -27.15 -12.84 0.61
CA TYR A 129 -26.62 -12.31 1.87
C TYR A 129 -26.34 -10.79 1.78
N LEU A 130 -25.66 -10.36 0.74
CA LEU A 130 -25.37 -8.93 0.55
C LEU A 130 -26.63 -8.08 0.36
N GLN A 131 -27.65 -8.63 -0.30
CA GLN A 131 -28.93 -7.96 -0.49
C GLN A 131 -29.64 -7.74 0.85
N GLU A 132 -29.63 -8.73 1.73
CA GLU A 132 -30.24 -8.68 3.05
C GLU A 132 -29.51 -7.69 3.96
N GLU A 133 -28.21 -7.78 4.06
CA GLU A 133 -27.39 -6.94 4.96
C GLU A 133 -27.31 -5.46 4.52
N ILE A 134 -27.29 -5.20 3.22
CA ILE A 134 -27.14 -3.83 2.71
C ILE A 134 -28.49 -3.15 2.48
N GLY A 135 -29.56 -3.92 2.32
CA GLY A 135 -30.94 -3.42 2.15
C GLY A 135 -31.19 -2.76 0.80
N ILE A 136 -30.49 -3.13 -0.27
CA ILE A 136 -30.69 -2.63 -1.63
C ILE A 136 -31.26 -3.71 -2.53
N ASN A 137 -31.99 -3.30 -3.58
CA ASN A 137 -32.56 -4.27 -4.50
C ASN A 137 -31.48 -5.01 -5.32
N ARG A 138 -31.82 -6.24 -5.73
CA ARG A 138 -30.89 -7.15 -6.43
C ARG A 138 -30.25 -6.53 -7.67
N SER A 139 -31.02 -5.82 -8.48
CA SER A 139 -30.53 -5.22 -9.72
C SER A 139 -29.53 -4.10 -9.47
N ALA A 140 -29.78 -3.25 -8.46
CA ALA A 140 -28.84 -2.21 -8.06
C ALA A 140 -27.56 -2.81 -7.47
N LEU A 141 -27.69 -3.83 -6.61
CA LEU A 141 -26.53 -4.52 -6.02
C LEU A 141 -25.65 -5.15 -7.10
N GLN A 142 -26.24 -5.82 -8.09
CA GLN A 142 -25.50 -6.41 -9.21
C GLN A 142 -24.72 -5.36 -10.00
N LYS A 143 -25.30 -4.18 -10.27
CA LYS A 143 -24.62 -3.08 -10.97
C LYS A 143 -23.43 -2.54 -10.16
N LEU A 144 -23.60 -2.39 -8.84
CA LEU A 144 -22.53 -1.94 -7.97
C LEU A 144 -21.39 -2.95 -7.89
N LEU A 145 -21.71 -4.23 -7.72
CA LEU A 145 -20.74 -5.33 -7.71
C LEU A 145 -19.99 -5.44 -9.04
N GLN A 146 -20.70 -5.26 -10.18
CA GLN A 146 -20.05 -5.26 -11.49
C GLN A 146 -19.05 -4.09 -11.59
N THR A 147 -19.42 -2.90 -11.13
CA THR A 147 -18.51 -1.74 -11.12
C THR A 147 -17.28 -1.98 -10.25
N LEU A 148 -17.44 -2.65 -9.10
CA LEU A 148 -16.32 -3.00 -8.23
C LEU A 148 -15.44 -4.09 -8.87
N LEU A 149 -16.03 -5.04 -9.57
CA LEU A 149 -15.34 -6.09 -10.33
C LEU A 149 -14.51 -5.50 -11.48
N ASP A 150 -15.10 -4.59 -12.27
CA ASP A 150 -14.42 -3.90 -13.37
C ASP A 150 -13.21 -3.07 -12.90
N LYS A 151 -13.26 -2.62 -11.66
CA LYS A 151 -12.17 -1.88 -11.01
C LYS A 151 -11.18 -2.76 -10.23
N HIS A 152 -11.38 -4.07 -10.26
CA HIS A 152 -10.57 -5.03 -9.51
C HIS A 152 -10.57 -4.82 -7.99
N TYR A 153 -11.67 -4.31 -7.42
CA TYR A 153 -11.82 -4.20 -5.96
C TYR A 153 -12.47 -5.43 -5.34
N VAL A 154 -13.19 -6.22 -6.13
CA VAL A 154 -13.78 -7.49 -5.74
C VAL A 154 -13.52 -8.56 -6.78
N GLU A 155 -13.58 -9.81 -6.36
CA GLU A 155 -13.59 -11.00 -7.21
C GLU A 155 -14.91 -11.75 -7.07
N ARG A 156 -15.25 -12.50 -8.11
CA ARG A 156 -16.34 -13.47 -8.09
C ARG A 156 -15.76 -14.88 -8.24
N ASP A 157 -15.98 -15.72 -7.25
CA ASP A 157 -15.53 -17.10 -7.26
C ASP A 157 -16.38 -17.98 -8.19
N ALA A 158 -15.92 -19.17 -8.52
CA ALA A 158 -16.60 -20.11 -9.41
C ALA A 158 -17.96 -20.58 -8.87
N ASP A 159 -18.16 -20.57 -7.55
CA ASP A 159 -19.42 -20.87 -6.87
C ASP A 159 -20.41 -19.69 -6.90
N GLY A 160 -20.03 -18.55 -7.47
CA GLY A 160 -20.82 -17.34 -7.58
C GLY A 160 -20.77 -16.42 -6.35
N SER A 161 -20.01 -16.77 -5.33
CA SER A 161 -19.77 -15.91 -4.18
C SER A 161 -18.83 -14.75 -4.53
N TRP A 162 -18.82 -13.73 -3.67
CA TRP A 162 -18.02 -12.52 -3.83
C TRP A 162 -17.04 -12.36 -2.68
N ARG A 163 -15.87 -11.84 -2.97
CA ARG A 163 -14.87 -11.47 -1.97
C ARG A 163 -14.15 -10.18 -2.34
N VAL A 164 -13.58 -9.52 -1.36
CA VAL A 164 -12.68 -8.39 -1.61
C VAL A 164 -11.43 -8.93 -2.29
N PHE A 165 -11.08 -8.35 -3.43
CA PHE A 165 -9.85 -8.69 -4.14
C PHE A 165 -8.69 -7.98 -3.46
N ILE A 166 -7.88 -8.76 -2.75
CA ILE A 166 -6.58 -8.31 -2.32
C ILE A 166 -5.61 -8.80 -3.37
N THR A 167 -5.14 -7.93 -4.24
CA THR A 167 -4.04 -8.28 -5.14
C THR A 167 -2.88 -8.71 -4.28
N PRO A 168 -2.44 -9.98 -4.32
CA PRO A 168 -1.20 -10.33 -3.67
C PRO A 168 -0.12 -9.47 -4.30
N SER A 169 0.65 -8.83 -3.47
CA SER A 169 1.81 -8.09 -3.89
C SER A 169 2.75 -9.06 -4.61
N MET A 170 2.81 -8.98 -5.95
CA MET A 170 3.88 -9.64 -6.69
C MET A 170 5.22 -9.00 -6.36
#